data_0593b5c365a88f10f2fcf6c5180991e9
#
_entry.id   0593b5c365a88f10f2fcf6c5180991e9
#
_cell.length_a   1.000
_cell.length_b   1.000
_cell.length_c   1.000
_cell.angle_alpha   90.00
_cell.angle_beta   90.00
_cell.angle_gamma   90.00
#
_symmetry.space_group_name_H-M   'P 1'
#
loop_
_entity.id
_entity.type
_entity.pdbx_description
1 polymer ?
#
loop_
_entity_poly.entity_id
_entity_poly.type
_entity_poly.pdbx_seq_one_letter_code
_entity_poly.pdbx_strand_id
1 'polypeptide(L)'
;ESLLLYFQHIRKLSGADLSREHDAARQAYARARTDFSRVRLAMVLSLPGTAFHDDTRALDLYDAVAKHEGGRLQGLALLLGSHLQEQKRLTANAQGLQQKLDALKSLERSMIERSR
;
A
#
# COMPACT_ATOMS: atom_id res chain seq x y z
N GLU A 1 -22.10 -3.86 -6.26
CA GLU A 1 -20.85 -3.50 -6.91
C GLU A 1 -19.70 -4.30 -6.30
N SER A 2 -18.83 -4.85 -7.17
CA SER A 2 -17.74 -5.71 -6.73
C SER A 2 -16.46 -4.90 -6.46
N LEU A 3 -15.94 -4.98 -5.24
CA LEU A 3 -14.67 -4.34 -4.89
C LEU A 3 -13.49 -5.02 -5.61
N LEU A 4 -13.59 -6.29 -5.93
CA LEU A 4 -12.54 -6.98 -6.69
C LEU A 4 -12.44 -6.43 -8.12
N LEU A 5 -13.58 -6.19 -8.77
CA LEU A 5 -13.60 -5.55 -10.08
C LEU A 5 -13.10 -4.12 -10.01
N TYR A 6 -13.46 -3.41 -8.95
CA TYR A 6 -12.96 -2.07 -8.70
C TYR A 6 -11.42 -2.06 -8.59
N PHE A 7 -10.87 -3.00 -7.82
CA PHE A 7 -9.42 -3.10 -7.67
C PHE A 7 -8.72 -3.35 -9.00
N GLN A 8 -9.27 -4.26 -9.82
CA GLN A 8 -8.75 -4.51 -11.15
C GLN A 8 -8.82 -3.26 -12.03
N HIS A 9 -9.89 -2.51 -11.92
CA HIS A 9 -10.07 -1.27 -12.68
C HIS A 9 -9.04 -0.20 -12.30
N ILE A 10 -8.85 0.07 -11.03
CA ILE A 10 -7.92 1.12 -10.60
C ILE A 10 -6.46 0.78 -10.92
N ARG A 11 -6.12 -0.49 -11.00
CA ARG A 11 -4.75 -0.90 -11.38
C ARG A 11 -4.41 -0.54 -12.82
N LYS A 12 -5.41 -0.33 -13.66
CA LYS A 12 -5.23 0.05 -15.06
C LYS A 12 -5.20 1.55 -15.27
N LEU A 13 -5.58 2.32 -14.26
CA LEU A 13 -5.60 3.77 -14.34
C LEU A 13 -4.21 4.36 -14.13
N SER A 14 -3.97 5.51 -14.72
CA SER A 14 -2.72 6.25 -14.55
C SER A 14 -2.97 7.74 -14.70
N GLY A 15 -2.01 8.55 -14.26
CA GLY A 15 -2.04 9.99 -14.44
C GLY A 15 -3.29 10.64 -13.85
N ALA A 16 -3.92 11.49 -14.66
CA ALA A 16 -5.09 12.28 -14.24
C ALA A 16 -6.29 11.41 -13.88
N ASP A 17 -6.46 10.28 -14.55
CA ASP A 17 -7.59 9.37 -14.28
C ASP A 17 -7.47 8.77 -12.88
N LEU A 18 -6.28 8.36 -12.49
CA LEU A 18 -6.02 7.82 -11.16
C LEU A 18 -6.17 8.88 -10.08
N SER A 19 -5.69 10.09 -10.34
CA SER A 19 -5.85 11.23 -9.44
C SER A 19 -7.31 11.55 -9.17
N ARG A 20 -8.14 11.53 -10.22
CA ARG A 20 -9.59 11.76 -10.08
C ARG A 20 -10.24 10.66 -9.25
N GLU A 21 -9.83 9.41 -9.46
CA GLU A 21 -10.38 8.29 -8.69
C GLU A 21 -9.98 8.38 -7.21
N HIS A 22 -8.75 8.78 -6.93
CA HIS A 22 -8.30 9.03 -5.56
C HIS A 22 -9.17 10.10 -4.90
N ASP A 23 -9.42 11.22 -5.58
CA ASP A 23 -10.27 12.28 -5.06
C ASP A 23 -11.70 11.79 -4.82
N ALA A 24 -12.25 11.01 -5.74
CA ALA A 24 -13.60 10.45 -5.60
C ALA A 24 -13.69 9.51 -4.39
N ALA A 25 -12.71 8.64 -4.20
CA ALA A 25 -12.69 7.72 -3.08
C ALA A 25 -12.56 8.48 -1.75
N ARG A 26 -11.71 9.48 -1.70
CA ARG A 26 -11.51 10.32 -0.52
C ARG A 26 -12.79 11.09 -0.15
N GLN A 27 -13.46 11.65 -1.14
CA GLN A 27 -14.72 12.37 -0.92
C GLN A 27 -15.83 11.44 -0.45
N ALA A 28 -15.93 10.24 -1.03
CA ALA A 28 -16.91 9.25 -0.61
C ALA A 28 -16.71 8.87 0.85
N TYR A 29 -15.47 8.68 1.26
CA TYR A 29 -15.12 8.38 2.65
C TYR A 29 -15.50 9.56 3.58
N ALA A 30 -15.25 10.80 3.15
CA ALA A 30 -15.59 11.97 3.95
C ALA A 30 -17.10 12.13 4.14
N ARG A 31 -17.90 11.74 3.15
CA ARG A 31 -19.37 11.82 3.21
C ARG A 31 -19.98 10.74 4.11
N ALA A 32 -19.46 9.52 4.00
CA ALA A 32 -19.98 8.38 4.75
C ALA A 32 -18.86 7.38 4.99
N ARG A 33 -18.47 7.23 6.24
CA ARG A 33 -17.39 6.34 6.67
C ARG A 33 -17.89 4.91 6.84
N THR A 34 -18.38 4.35 5.74
CA THR A 34 -18.85 2.97 5.68
C THR A 34 -17.66 2.02 5.48
N ASP A 35 -17.89 0.72 5.73
CA ASP A 35 -16.87 -0.28 5.44
C ASP A 35 -16.48 -0.26 3.96
N PHE A 36 -17.46 -0.09 3.08
CA PHE A 36 -17.22 0.00 1.65
C PHE A 36 -16.30 1.17 1.31
N SER A 37 -16.61 2.37 1.82
CA SER A 37 -15.80 3.56 1.53
C SER A 37 -14.38 3.46 2.10
N ARG A 38 -14.22 2.80 3.24
CA ARG A 38 -12.90 2.55 3.83
C ARG A 38 -12.06 1.62 2.97
N VAL A 39 -12.63 0.49 2.54
CA VAL A 39 -11.92 -0.47 1.69
C VAL A 39 -11.57 0.15 0.34
N ARG A 40 -12.52 0.88 -0.25
CA ARG A 40 -12.29 1.58 -1.52
C ARG A 40 -11.10 2.53 -1.44
N LEU A 41 -11.08 3.38 -0.42
CA LEU A 41 -9.98 4.34 -0.22
C LEU A 41 -8.66 3.61 0.07
N ALA A 42 -8.69 2.57 0.91
CA ALA A 42 -7.50 1.79 1.22
C ALA A 42 -6.88 1.16 -0.02
N MET A 43 -7.71 0.62 -0.92
CA MET A 43 -7.24 0.05 -2.18
C MET A 43 -6.49 1.08 -3.03
N VAL A 44 -7.03 2.27 -3.15
CA VAL A 44 -6.41 3.34 -3.94
C VAL A 44 -5.09 3.78 -3.28
N LEU A 45 -5.07 3.95 -1.96
CA LEU A 45 -3.88 4.38 -1.24
C LEU A 45 -2.76 3.33 -1.27
N SER A 46 -3.10 2.06 -1.45
CA SER A 46 -2.12 0.98 -1.47
C SER A 46 -1.47 0.77 -2.84
N LEU A 47 -1.91 1.46 -3.88
CA LEU A 47 -1.29 1.35 -5.21
C LEU A 47 0.12 1.92 -5.19
N PRO A 48 1.13 1.13 -5.60
CA PRO A 48 2.50 1.60 -5.58
C PRO A 48 2.78 2.63 -6.67
N GLY A 49 3.78 3.49 -6.45
CA GLY A 49 4.25 4.41 -7.47
C GLY A 49 3.39 5.64 -7.69
N THR A 50 2.42 5.91 -6.84
CA THR A 50 1.57 7.10 -6.94
C THR A 50 2.04 8.17 -5.95
N ALA A 51 1.70 9.44 -6.26
CA ALA A 51 2.03 10.56 -5.38
C ALA A 51 1.26 10.52 -4.05
N PHE A 52 0.12 9.84 -4.01
CA PHE A 52 -0.74 9.74 -2.82
C PHE A 52 -0.61 8.39 -2.11
N HIS A 53 0.33 7.53 -2.52
CA HIS A 53 0.55 6.22 -1.91
C HIS A 53 0.82 6.36 -0.40
N ASP A 54 0.02 5.65 0.40
CA ASP A 54 0.09 5.73 1.86
C ASP A 54 -0.33 4.39 2.45
N ASP A 55 0.62 3.49 2.61
CA ASP A 55 0.38 2.15 3.14
C ASP A 55 -0.08 2.19 4.60
N THR A 56 0.45 3.10 5.39
CA THR A 56 0.08 3.21 6.80
C THR A 56 -1.40 3.56 6.95
N ARG A 57 -1.86 4.53 6.18
CA ARG A 57 -3.27 4.91 6.21
C ARG A 57 -4.15 3.80 5.64
N ALA A 58 -3.71 3.12 4.58
CA ALA A 58 -4.44 2.00 4.01
C ALA A 58 -4.62 0.88 5.03
N LEU A 59 -3.56 0.54 5.77
CA LEU A 59 -3.62 -0.46 6.82
C LEU A 59 -4.58 -0.06 7.94
N ASP A 60 -4.60 1.20 8.35
CA ASP A 60 -5.54 1.68 9.36
C ASP A 60 -6.98 1.54 8.90
N LEU A 61 -7.24 1.83 7.63
CA LEU A 61 -8.58 1.70 7.05
C LEU A 61 -9.02 0.23 6.99
N TYR A 62 -8.14 -0.67 6.54
CA TYR A 62 -8.42 -2.10 6.53
C TYR A 62 -8.66 -2.62 7.95
N ASP A 63 -7.86 -2.19 8.91
CA ASP A 63 -8.00 -2.61 10.30
C ASP A 63 -9.34 -2.21 10.88
N ALA A 64 -9.81 -1.01 10.61
CA ALA A 64 -11.12 -0.54 11.06
C ALA A 64 -12.25 -1.44 10.55
N VAL A 65 -12.17 -1.87 9.29
CA VAL A 65 -13.16 -2.78 8.70
C VAL A 65 -13.02 -4.19 9.26
N ALA A 66 -11.78 -4.65 9.46
CA ALA A 66 -11.50 -5.99 10.01
C ALA A 66 -12.02 -6.15 11.44
N LYS A 67 -12.11 -5.06 12.20
CA LYS A 67 -12.64 -5.06 13.58
C LYS A 67 -14.17 -5.04 13.63
N HIS A 68 -14.83 -4.80 12.53
CA HIS A 68 -16.28 -4.79 12.46
C HIS A 68 -16.79 -6.25 12.38
N GLU A 69 -17.03 -6.86 13.52
CA GLU A 69 -17.48 -8.23 13.60
C GLU A 69 -18.85 -8.40 12.91
N GLY A 70 -18.95 -9.45 12.09
CA GLY A 70 -20.17 -9.73 11.33
C GLY A 70 -20.35 -8.84 10.10
N GLY A 71 -19.45 -7.91 9.83
CA GLY A 71 -19.51 -7.09 8.62
C GLY A 71 -19.20 -7.92 7.38
N ARG A 72 -19.85 -7.59 6.27
CA ARG A 72 -19.67 -8.32 5.00
C ARG A 72 -18.24 -8.22 4.47
N LEU A 73 -17.56 -7.13 4.77
CA LEU A 73 -16.23 -6.87 4.24
C LEU A 73 -15.11 -7.22 5.22
N GLN A 74 -15.46 -7.77 6.39
CA GLN A 74 -14.47 -8.13 7.41
C GLN A 74 -13.41 -9.08 6.85
N GLY A 75 -13.82 -10.17 6.21
CA GLY A 75 -12.90 -11.16 5.64
C GLY A 75 -12.01 -10.56 4.55
N LEU A 76 -12.59 -9.75 3.68
CA LEU A 76 -11.84 -9.08 2.61
C LEU A 76 -10.80 -8.12 3.19
N ALA A 77 -11.18 -7.33 4.20
CA ALA A 77 -10.28 -6.39 4.84
C ALA A 77 -9.12 -7.10 5.55
N LEU A 78 -9.41 -8.23 6.21
CA LEU A 78 -8.37 -9.06 6.83
C LEU A 78 -7.38 -9.55 5.79
N LEU A 79 -7.88 -10.06 4.68
CA LEU A 79 -7.04 -10.58 3.60
C LEU A 79 -6.17 -9.49 2.98
N LEU A 80 -6.79 -8.39 2.56
CA LEU A 80 -6.07 -7.30 1.91
C LEU A 80 -5.11 -6.60 2.85
N GLY A 81 -5.49 -6.41 4.10
CA GLY A 81 -4.63 -5.83 5.13
C GLY A 81 -3.41 -6.69 5.40
N SER A 82 -3.61 -8.01 5.53
CA SER A 82 -2.51 -8.96 5.75
C SER A 82 -1.56 -8.99 4.55
N HIS A 83 -2.10 -8.96 3.35
CA HIS A 83 -1.30 -8.94 2.12
C HIS A 83 -0.46 -7.66 2.05
N LEU A 84 -1.06 -6.51 2.33
CA LEU A 84 -0.35 -5.23 2.32
C LEU A 84 0.75 -5.19 3.38
N GLN A 85 0.46 -5.71 4.59
CA GLN A 85 1.45 -5.80 5.65
C GLN A 85 2.65 -6.65 5.23
N GLU A 86 2.40 -7.78 4.58
CA GLU A 86 3.46 -8.66 4.09
C GLU A 86 4.29 -7.99 2.99
N GLN A 87 3.65 -7.30 2.06
CA GLN A 87 4.36 -6.55 1.02
C GLN A 87 5.24 -5.45 1.62
N LYS A 88 4.74 -4.76 2.63
CA LYS A 88 5.48 -3.73 3.34
C LYS A 88 6.73 -4.30 4.00
N ARG A 89 6.59 -5.46 4.63
CA ARG A 89 7.70 -6.17 5.27
C ARG A 89 8.76 -6.60 4.25
N LEU A 90 8.32 -7.16 3.12
CA LEU A 90 9.23 -7.58 2.05
C LEU A 90 9.99 -6.40 1.45
N THR A 91 9.32 -5.29 1.23
CA THR A 91 9.95 -4.07 0.72
C THR A 91 11.01 -3.56 1.70
N ALA A 92 10.71 -3.52 2.99
CA ALA A 92 11.66 -3.10 4.02
C ALA A 92 12.88 -4.02 4.06
N ASN A 93 12.66 -5.35 3.94
CA ASN A 93 13.75 -6.32 3.91
C ASN A 93 14.64 -6.12 2.67
N ALA A 94 14.05 -5.88 1.51
CA ALA A 94 14.79 -5.64 0.27
C ALA A 94 15.64 -4.38 0.39
N GLN A 95 15.10 -3.31 0.96
CA GLN A 95 15.84 -2.07 1.20
C GLN A 95 16.99 -2.29 2.17
N GLY A 96 16.77 -3.05 3.23
CA GLY A 96 17.81 -3.39 4.20
C GLY A 96 18.95 -4.18 3.57
N LEU A 97 18.63 -5.16 2.71
CA LEU A 97 19.61 -5.92 1.97
C LEU A 97 20.41 -5.04 1.01
N GLN A 98 19.75 -4.11 0.33
CA GLN A 98 20.41 -3.18 -0.58
C GLN A 98 21.39 -2.28 0.17
N GLN A 99 21.01 -1.78 1.35
CA GLN A 99 21.87 -0.98 2.19
C GLN A 99 23.10 -1.77 2.64
N LYS A 100 22.93 -3.04 3.01
CA LYS A 100 24.05 -3.91 3.40
C LYS A 100 24.99 -4.13 2.22
N LEU A 101 24.45 -4.35 1.03
CA LEU A 101 25.25 -4.54 -0.17
C LEU A 101 26.08 -3.28 -0.49
N ASP A 102 25.45 -2.12 -0.40
CA ASP A 102 26.12 -0.84 -0.65
C ASP A 102 27.25 -0.61 0.37
N ALA A 103 27.02 -0.96 1.64
CA ALA A 103 28.04 -0.86 2.69
C ALA A 103 29.20 -1.79 2.41
N LEU A 104 28.93 -3.03 1.96
CA LEU A 104 29.99 -3.97 1.59
C LEU A 104 30.81 -3.50 0.41
N LYS A 105 30.17 -2.95 -0.61
CA LYS A 105 30.87 -2.37 -1.78
C LYS A 105 31.76 -1.22 -1.36
N SER A 106 31.28 -0.36 -0.49
CA SER A 106 32.04 0.77 0.04
C SER A 106 33.27 0.31 0.82
N LEU A 107 33.10 -0.72 1.66
CA LEU A 107 34.20 -1.31 2.43
C LEU A 107 35.25 -1.93 1.51
N GLU A 108 34.81 -2.69 0.51
CA GLU A 108 35.71 -3.31 -0.47
C GLU A 108 36.55 -2.26 -1.19
N ARG A 109 35.91 -1.18 -1.63
CA ARG A 109 36.61 -0.07 -2.30
C ARG A 109 37.66 0.56 -1.39
N SER A 110 37.32 0.78 -0.13
CA SER A 110 38.23 1.33 0.88
C SER A 110 39.44 0.42 1.10
N MET A 111 39.20 -0.91 1.16
CA MET A 111 40.30 -1.89 1.32
C MET A 111 41.23 -1.91 0.12
N ILE A 112 40.69 -1.80 -1.10
CA ILE A 112 41.50 -1.74 -2.31
C ILE A 112 42.40 -0.50 -2.29
N GLU A 113 41.86 0.65 -1.92
CA GLU A 113 42.61 1.91 -1.85
C GLU A 113 43.74 1.84 -0.82
N ARG A 114 43.53 1.17 0.33
CA ARG A 114 44.58 1.01 1.35
C ARG A 114 45.71 0.10 0.91
N SER A 115 45.41 -0.82 0.00
CA SER A 115 46.42 -1.78 -0.44
C SER A 115 47.28 -1.30 -1.58
N ARG A 116 47.05 -0.10 -2.10
CA ARG A 116 47.85 0.52 -3.17
C ARG A 116 49.10 1.20 -2.65
#